data_b4a3b5e044fc9fa67f1f02bbcfa1e41c
#
_entry.id   b4a3b5e044fc9fa67f1f02bbcfa1e41c
#
_cell.length_a   1.000
_cell.length_b   1.000
_cell.length_c   1.000
_cell.angle_alpha   90.00
_cell.angle_beta   90.00
_cell.angle_gamma   90.00
#
_symmetry.space_group_name_H-M   'P 1'
#
loop_
_entity.id
_entity.type
_entity.pdbx_description
1 polymer ?
#
loop_
_entity_poly.entity_id
_entity_poly.type
_entity_poly.pdbx_seq_one_letter_code
_entity_poly.pdbx_strand_id
1 'polypeptide(L)'
;MTERNRNWSRAPPASPTQCATEFLCCWKTRHEPSQMTSSDFDACCNFDSMSFTVLIPARLASTRLPNKPLADIGGAPMVVRVAQRAMSSAATRTVVATDSSEVVEKCAAFGVSAVLTRADHPSGSDRLAEACSRLGLADDAIVVNVQGDEPLIDPALINAVANLLGERPDCVMSTAAHSIDRQADFLNPNVVKVVLDARHTALYFSRAPIPAARDFAGQAWWEAGSMLPKPLRHVGIYGYRVGFLRQFPSLPQAPMEQLESLEQLRVLWHGHRIAVHITGDAPGLGVDTPEDLERARKLFR
;
A
#
# COMPACT_ATOMS: atom_id res chain seq x y z
N MET A 1 -14.37 -53.72 -21.06
CA MET A 1 -13.00 -54.01 -20.60
C MET A 1 -12.46 -52.76 -19.94
N THR A 2 -12.53 -52.84 -18.73
CA THR A 2 -11.80 -52.59 -17.46
C THR A 2 -11.68 -51.13 -17.09
N GLU A 3 -12.63 -50.74 -16.22
CA GLU A 3 -12.56 -49.61 -15.33
C GLU A 3 -11.36 -49.74 -14.38
N ARG A 4 -10.56 -48.65 -14.20
CA ARG A 4 -9.67 -48.50 -13.05
C ARG A 4 -10.15 -47.34 -12.20
N ASN A 5 -10.87 -47.67 -11.16
CA ASN A 5 -11.11 -46.84 -9.98
C ASN A 5 -9.78 -46.41 -9.36
N ARG A 6 -9.50 -45.10 -9.26
CA ARG A 6 -8.49 -44.52 -8.38
C ARG A 6 -9.20 -43.80 -7.23
N ASN A 7 -9.20 -44.51 -6.11
CA ASN A 7 -9.63 -44.02 -4.82
C ASN A 7 -8.62 -42.96 -4.32
N TRP A 8 -9.03 -41.69 -4.23
CA TRP A 8 -8.29 -40.64 -3.51
C TRP A 8 -8.88 -40.54 -2.12
N SER A 9 -8.21 -41.17 -1.13
CA SER A 9 -8.50 -40.97 0.27
C SER A 9 -8.12 -39.53 0.67
N ARG A 10 -9.13 -38.73 1.00
CA ARG A 10 -8.97 -37.40 1.57
C ARG A 10 -8.53 -37.54 3.02
N ALA A 11 -7.35 -36.99 3.36
CA ALA A 11 -7.00 -36.69 4.73
C ALA A 11 -7.83 -35.48 5.21
N PRO A 12 -8.30 -35.45 6.46
CA PRO A 12 -9.06 -34.31 6.99
C PRO A 12 -8.15 -33.09 7.20
N PRO A 13 -8.68 -31.86 7.11
CA PRO A 13 -7.91 -30.64 7.35
C PRO A 13 -7.51 -30.57 8.83
N ALA A 14 -6.24 -30.23 9.08
CA ALA A 14 -5.72 -29.98 10.43
C ALA A 14 -6.44 -28.79 11.09
N SER A 15 -6.82 -28.93 12.36
CA SER A 15 -7.49 -27.87 13.12
C SER A 15 -6.52 -26.72 13.47
N PRO A 16 -7.00 -25.48 13.64
CA PRO A 16 -6.17 -24.31 13.98
C PRO A 16 -5.35 -24.44 15.27
N THR A 17 -5.71 -25.36 16.13
CA THR A 17 -5.04 -25.62 17.42
C THR A 17 -3.72 -26.39 17.27
N GLN A 18 -3.46 -27.07 16.15
CA GLN A 18 -2.22 -27.80 15.93
C GLN A 18 -1.04 -26.90 15.52
N CYS A 19 -1.30 -25.79 14.85
CA CYS A 19 -0.23 -24.88 14.42
C CYS A 19 0.45 -24.14 15.59
N ALA A 20 -0.30 -23.85 16.66
CA ALA A 20 0.23 -23.19 17.86
C ALA A 20 1.12 -24.14 18.71
N THR A 21 0.88 -25.44 18.63
CA THR A 21 1.60 -26.44 19.43
C THR A 21 2.96 -26.83 18.81
N GLU A 22 3.07 -26.77 17.49
CA GLU A 22 4.34 -27.07 16.79
C GLU A 22 5.36 -25.93 16.92
N PHE A 23 4.92 -24.66 17.02
CA PHE A 23 5.81 -23.52 17.29
C PHE A 23 6.40 -23.58 18.71
N LEU A 24 5.61 -24.03 19.68
CA LEU A 24 6.06 -24.22 21.07
C LEU A 24 6.98 -25.46 21.25
N CYS A 25 6.87 -26.46 20.38
CA CYS A 25 7.68 -27.66 20.45
C CYS A 25 9.11 -27.44 19.92
N CYS A 26 9.29 -26.61 18.91
CA CYS A 26 10.62 -26.29 18.36
C CYS A 26 11.45 -25.40 19.31
N TRP A 27 10.79 -24.71 20.23
CA TRP A 27 11.42 -23.84 21.22
C TRP A 27 11.89 -24.61 22.49
N LYS A 28 11.19 -25.71 22.87
CA LYS A 28 11.50 -26.48 24.06
C LYS A 28 12.71 -27.44 23.95
N THR A 29 13.23 -27.67 22.74
CA THR A 29 14.29 -28.67 22.54
C THR A 29 15.70 -28.08 22.51
N ARG A 30 15.90 -26.78 22.74
CA ARG A 30 17.24 -26.18 22.65
C ARG A 30 17.81 -25.51 23.89
N HIS A 31 17.05 -25.21 24.93
CA HIS A 31 17.61 -24.61 26.17
C HIS A 31 16.82 -25.00 27.42
N GLU A 32 17.54 -25.40 28.49
CA GLU A 32 16.99 -25.53 29.84
C GLU A 32 16.69 -24.15 30.43
N PRO A 33 15.60 -23.97 31.24
CA PRO A 33 15.11 -22.68 31.70
C PRO A 33 15.97 -21.95 32.74
N SER A 34 17.10 -22.48 33.15
CA SER A 34 17.81 -22.04 34.36
C SER A 34 18.97 -21.06 34.12
N GLN A 35 19.19 -20.57 32.89
CA GLN A 35 20.32 -19.66 32.56
C GLN A 35 20.01 -18.47 31.65
N MET A 36 18.76 -18.00 31.58
CA MET A 36 18.47 -16.75 30.84
C MET A 36 18.71 -15.55 31.74
N THR A 37 19.66 -14.71 31.39
CA THR A 37 19.89 -13.42 32.04
C THR A 37 18.93 -12.37 31.50
N SER A 38 18.72 -11.26 32.23
CA SER A 38 17.86 -10.15 31.78
C SER A 38 18.27 -9.57 30.41
N SER A 39 19.56 -9.68 30.05
CA SER A 39 20.08 -9.29 28.74
C SER A 39 19.63 -10.18 27.57
N ASP A 40 19.28 -11.45 27.84
CA ASP A 40 18.79 -12.36 26.80
C ASP A 40 17.31 -12.12 26.49
N PHE A 41 16.56 -11.55 27.43
CA PHE A 41 15.17 -11.11 27.23
C PHE A 41 15.12 -9.83 26.36
N ASP A 42 16.04 -8.90 26.53
CA ASP A 42 16.13 -7.67 25.72
C ASP A 42 16.57 -7.95 24.28
N ALA A 43 17.37 -8.98 24.05
CA ALA A 43 17.77 -9.42 22.71
C ALA A 43 16.64 -10.12 21.91
N CYS A 44 15.67 -10.76 22.59
CA CYS A 44 14.52 -11.39 21.94
C CYS A 44 13.38 -10.42 21.61
N CYS A 45 13.35 -9.22 22.21
CA CYS A 45 12.31 -8.20 21.99
C CYS A 45 12.76 -7.08 21.05
N ASN A 46 13.97 -7.12 20.52
CA ASN A 46 14.33 -6.27 19.37
C ASN A 46 13.69 -6.85 18.10
N PHE A 47 12.38 -6.65 17.95
CA PHE A 47 11.82 -6.38 16.65
C PHE A 47 12.50 -5.07 16.22
N ASP A 48 13.59 -5.18 15.46
CA ASP A 48 14.16 -4.04 14.73
C ASP A 48 12.99 -3.44 13.96
N SER A 49 12.43 -2.35 14.47
CA SER A 49 11.37 -1.64 13.78
C SER A 49 11.97 -1.23 12.44
N MET A 50 11.46 -1.87 11.38
CA MET A 50 12.00 -1.68 10.04
C MET A 50 12.04 -0.19 9.71
N SER A 51 13.23 0.32 9.48
CA SER A 51 13.43 1.72 9.12
C SER A 51 12.90 1.97 7.72
N PHE A 52 11.95 2.89 7.58
CA PHE A 52 11.44 3.31 6.28
C PHE A 52 11.21 4.82 6.22
N THR A 53 11.15 5.36 5.01
CA THR A 53 10.88 6.78 4.74
C THR A 53 9.52 6.93 4.07
N VAL A 54 8.71 7.90 4.51
CA VAL A 54 7.51 8.30 3.77
C VAL A 54 7.86 9.42 2.81
N LEU A 55 7.45 9.26 1.55
CA LEU A 55 7.52 10.27 0.50
C LEU A 55 6.12 10.66 0.04
N ILE A 56 5.85 11.97 -0.04
CA ILE A 56 4.56 12.53 -0.43
C ILE A 56 4.76 13.35 -1.71
N PRO A 57 4.39 12.82 -2.89
CA PRO A 57 4.49 13.60 -4.12
C PRO A 57 3.43 14.69 -4.12
N ALA A 58 3.85 15.93 -4.39
CA ALA A 58 2.96 17.08 -4.49
C ALA A 58 3.34 17.93 -5.71
N ARG A 59 2.40 18.09 -6.64
CA ARG A 59 2.54 19.01 -7.77
C ARG A 59 1.50 20.11 -7.69
N LEU A 60 1.90 21.34 -8.00
CA LEU A 60 0.98 22.47 -7.92
C LEU A 60 -0.08 22.42 -9.05
N ALA A 61 0.30 21.91 -10.22
CA ALA A 61 -0.59 21.76 -11.36
C ALA A 61 -1.62 20.67 -11.11
N SER A 62 -2.87 21.08 -10.86
CA SER A 62 -4.03 20.20 -10.74
C SER A 62 -5.19 20.80 -11.53
N THR A 63 -5.81 20.00 -12.41
CA THR A 63 -6.90 20.46 -13.27
C THR A 63 -8.25 20.53 -12.56
N ARG A 64 -8.52 19.58 -11.65
CA ARG A 64 -9.81 19.49 -10.93
C ARG A 64 -9.89 20.39 -9.70
N LEU A 65 -8.77 20.64 -9.04
CA LEU A 65 -8.67 21.52 -7.87
C LEU A 65 -7.36 22.32 -7.98
N PRO A 66 -7.39 23.54 -8.52
CA PRO A 66 -6.20 24.38 -8.66
C PRO A 66 -5.48 24.57 -7.32
N ASN A 67 -4.14 24.50 -7.34
CA ASN A 67 -3.30 24.61 -6.15
C ASN A 67 -3.65 23.60 -5.04
N LYS A 68 -4.14 22.43 -5.43
CA LYS A 68 -4.62 21.36 -4.53
C LYS A 68 -3.72 21.13 -3.29
N PRO A 69 -2.37 21.02 -3.40
CA PRO A 69 -1.52 20.80 -2.23
C PRO A 69 -1.55 21.94 -1.20
N LEU A 70 -1.85 23.16 -1.65
CA LEU A 70 -1.91 24.35 -0.80
C LEU A 70 -3.32 24.68 -0.30
N ALA A 71 -4.35 23.91 -0.70
CA ALA A 71 -5.71 24.09 -0.23
C ALA A 71 -5.76 24.01 1.29
N ASP A 72 -6.36 25.04 1.92
CA ASP A 72 -6.47 25.07 3.38
C ASP A 72 -7.42 24.01 3.92
N ILE A 73 -6.97 23.27 4.92
CA ILE A 73 -7.76 22.34 5.73
C ILE A 73 -7.51 22.62 7.21
N GLY A 74 -8.44 23.36 7.82
CA GLY A 74 -8.38 23.71 9.24
C GLY A 74 -7.12 24.47 9.62
N GLY A 75 -6.74 25.50 8.86
CA GLY A 75 -5.61 26.40 9.14
C GLY A 75 -4.24 25.89 8.69
N ALA A 76 -4.16 24.77 7.97
CA ALA A 76 -2.91 24.29 7.35
C ALA A 76 -3.14 23.79 5.92
N PRO A 77 -2.14 23.91 5.02
CA PRO A 77 -2.21 23.33 3.68
C PRO A 77 -2.48 21.82 3.69
N MET A 78 -3.22 21.31 2.70
CA MET A 78 -3.54 19.88 2.58
C MET A 78 -2.30 18.99 2.65
N VAL A 79 -1.25 19.32 1.91
CA VAL A 79 0.01 18.55 1.91
C VAL A 79 0.67 18.49 3.30
N VAL A 80 0.53 19.56 4.08
CA VAL A 80 1.02 19.60 5.47
C VAL A 80 0.18 18.68 6.35
N ARG A 81 -1.14 18.64 6.18
CA ARG A 81 -2.01 17.70 6.90
C ARG A 81 -1.67 16.25 6.59
N VAL A 82 -1.45 15.91 5.32
CA VAL A 82 -0.97 14.58 4.92
C VAL A 82 0.37 14.25 5.59
N ALA A 83 1.33 15.19 5.55
CA ALA A 83 2.63 14.99 6.17
C ALA A 83 2.54 14.80 7.70
N GLN A 84 1.74 15.59 8.38
CA GLN A 84 1.49 15.47 9.82
C GLN A 84 0.89 14.09 10.18
N ARG A 85 -0.07 13.60 9.38
CA ARG A 85 -0.61 12.25 9.57
C ARG A 85 0.45 11.17 9.33
N ALA A 86 1.24 11.29 8.26
CA ALA A 86 2.31 10.35 7.97
C ALA A 86 3.42 10.36 9.04
N MET A 87 3.73 11.51 9.65
CA MET A 87 4.67 11.62 10.77
C MET A 87 4.20 10.91 12.05
N SER A 88 2.91 10.57 12.15
CA SER A 88 2.37 9.75 13.25
C SER A 88 2.57 8.24 13.02
N SER A 89 3.14 7.83 11.87
CA SER A 89 3.55 6.45 11.61
C SER A 89 4.92 6.15 12.23
N ALA A 90 5.38 4.91 12.12
CA ALA A 90 6.72 4.49 12.52
C ALA A 90 7.83 4.90 11.51
N ALA A 91 7.52 5.74 10.53
CA ALA A 91 8.51 6.22 9.57
C ALA A 91 9.63 7.00 10.26
N THR A 92 10.88 6.68 9.94
CA THR A 92 12.05 7.43 10.46
C THR A 92 12.13 8.82 9.86
N ARG A 93 11.52 9.04 8.69
CA ARG A 93 11.52 10.31 7.97
C ARG A 93 10.26 10.44 7.11
N THR A 94 9.68 11.64 7.11
CA THR A 94 8.58 12.03 6.19
C THR A 94 9.02 13.24 5.38
N VAL A 95 8.94 13.17 4.05
CA VAL A 95 9.39 14.23 3.15
C VAL A 95 8.38 14.46 2.03
N VAL A 96 8.03 15.72 1.79
CA VAL A 96 7.24 16.13 0.63
C VAL A 96 8.15 16.32 -0.58
N ALA A 97 7.86 15.67 -1.70
CA ALA A 97 8.57 15.83 -2.97
C ALA A 97 7.74 16.70 -3.92
N THR A 98 8.23 17.89 -4.24
CA THR A 98 7.44 18.90 -4.98
C THR A 98 8.27 19.63 -6.03
N ASP A 99 7.60 20.16 -7.05
CA ASP A 99 8.17 21.04 -8.09
C ASP A 99 8.01 22.53 -7.77
N SER A 100 7.44 22.88 -6.63
CA SER A 100 7.11 24.27 -6.27
C SER A 100 7.90 24.72 -5.03
N SER A 101 8.63 25.83 -5.16
CA SER A 101 9.26 26.51 -4.03
C SER A 101 8.25 27.00 -3.02
N GLU A 102 7.05 27.44 -3.46
CA GLU A 102 5.97 27.85 -2.57
C GLU A 102 5.51 26.69 -1.66
N VAL A 103 5.38 25.47 -2.20
CA VAL A 103 5.06 24.29 -1.38
C VAL A 103 6.19 24.01 -0.38
N VAL A 104 7.46 24.14 -0.78
CA VAL A 104 8.61 23.97 0.13
C VAL A 104 8.56 24.98 1.27
N GLU A 105 8.34 26.26 0.99
CA GLU A 105 8.22 27.34 1.97
C GLU A 105 7.06 27.10 2.96
N LYS A 106 5.89 26.69 2.43
CA LYS A 106 4.73 26.35 3.26
C LYS A 106 5.01 25.14 4.16
N CYS A 107 5.63 24.07 3.63
CA CYS A 107 6.02 22.93 4.44
C CYS A 107 6.98 23.35 5.56
N ALA A 108 7.99 24.16 5.26
CA ALA A 108 8.97 24.66 6.24
C ALA A 108 8.30 25.46 7.36
N ALA A 109 7.31 26.31 7.02
CA ALA A 109 6.55 27.11 8.02
C ALA A 109 5.79 26.24 9.05
N PHE A 110 5.50 24.96 8.71
CA PHE A 110 4.85 24.01 9.60
C PHE A 110 5.81 22.91 10.11
N GLY A 111 7.12 23.07 9.95
CA GLY A 111 8.12 22.08 10.39
C GLY A 111 8.14 20.77 9.60
N VAL A 112 7.57 20.77 8.39
CA VAL A 112 7.55 19.61 7.49
C VAL A 112 8.74 19.66 6.53
N SER A 113 9.49 18.57 6.43
CA SER A 113 10.61 18.46 5.48
C SER A 113 10.07 18.36 4.05
N ALA A 114 10.70 19.09 3.12
CA ALA A 114 10.37 19.03 1.71
C ALA A 114 11.64 19.03 0.85
N VAL A 115 11.56 18.40 -0.32
CA VAL A 115 12.63 18.39 -1.33
C VAL A 115 12.07 18.90 -2.66
N LEU A 116 12.77 19.87 -3.25
CA LEU A 116 12.43 20.38 -4.56
C LEU A 116 12.90 19.38 -5.61
N THR A 117 12.02 19.02 -6.55
CA THR A 117 12.27 18.13 -7.69
C THR A 117 12.01 18.86 -9.00
N ARG A 118 12.39 18.28 -10.11
CA ARG A 118 12.09 18.82 -11.44
C ARG A 118 10.57 18.91 -11.66
N ALA A 119 10.15 19.86 -12.50
CA ALA A 119 8.75 20.07 -12.84
C ALA A 119 8.24 19.16 -13.96
N ASP A 120 9.15 18.60 -14.78
CA ASP A 120 8.85 17.86 -16.00
C ASP A 120 8.64 16.34 -15.80
N HIS A 121 8.47 15.89 -14.57
CA HIS A 121 8.15 14.49 -14.31
C HIS A 121 6.78 14.09 -14.85
N PRO A 122 6.70 13.02 -15.68
CA PRO A 122 5.45 12.54 -16.24
C PRO A 122 4.52 11.94 -15.18
N SER A 123 5.08 11.36 -14.10
CA SER A 123 4.31 10.70 -13.05
C SER A 123 4.79 11.04 -11.63
N GLY A 124 3.97 10.63 -10.63
CA GLY A 124 4.36 10.69 -9.21
C GLY A 124 5.56 9.79 -8.90
N SER A 125 5.61 8.60 -9.48
CA SER A 125 6.70 7.64 -9.25
C SER A 125 8.04 8.14 -9.79
N ASP A 126 8.06 8.83 -10.95
CA ASP A 126 9.27 9.48 -11.48
C ASP A 126 9.80 10.55 -10.52
N ARG A 127 8.89 11.37 -9.95
CA ARG A 127 9.23 12.36 -8.93
C ARG A 127 9.83 11.73 -7.68
N LEU A 128 9.25 10.63 -7.21
CA LEU A 128 9.76 9.91 -6.05
C LEU A 128 11.12 9.28 -6.30
N ALA A 129 11.39 8.77 -7.51
CA ALA A 129 12.70 8.25 -7.90
C ALA A 129 13.79 9.34 -7.82
N GLU A 130 13.51 10.56 -8.29
CA GLU A 130 14.40 11.70 -8.11
C GLU A 130 14.56 12.06 -6.63
N ALA A 131 13.47 12.11 -5.86
CA ALA A 131 13.52 12.42 -4.44
C ALA A 131 14.41 11.43 -3.67
N CYS A 132 14.31 10.11 -3.95
CA CYS A 132 15.19 9.10 -3.36
C CYS A 132 16.66 9.37 -3.65
N SER A 133 16.99 9.80 -4.88
CA SER A 133 18.35 10.13 -5.27
C SER A 133 18.88 11.38 -4.58
N ARG A 134 18.06 12.43 -4.49
CA ARG A 134 18.41 13.69 -3.78
C ARG A 134 18.60 13.49 -2.27
N LEU A 135 17.84 12.56 -1.69
CA LEU A 135 17.91 12.22 -0.27
C LEU A 135 19.03 11.23 0.06
N GLY A 136 19.73 10.68 -0.94
CA GLY A 136 20.81 9.72 -0.76
C GLY A 136 20.36 8.40 -0.15
N LEU A 137 19.11 7.96 -0.42
CA LEU A 137 18.60 6.70 0.13
C LEU A 137 19.31 5.51 -0.50
N ALA A 138 19.62 4.47 0.28
CA ALA A 138 20.23 3.24 -0.21
C ALA A 138 19.22 2.42 -1.06
N ASP A 139 19.71 1.56 -1.96
CA ASP A 139 18.86 0.80 -2.88
C ASP A 139 17.98 -0.25 -2.19
N ASP A 140 18.43 -0.78 -1.06
CA ASP A 140 17.69 -1.71 -0.20
C ASP A 140 16.70 -1.03 0.75
N ALA A 141 16.79 0.30 0.90
CA ALA A 141 15.86 1.06 1.73
C ALA A 141 14.42 0.94 1.23
N ILE A 142 13.47 1.03 2.16
CA ILE A 142 12.04 1.05 1.86
C ILE A 142 11.52 2.47 1.93
N VAL A 143 10.75 2.85 0.90
CA VAL A 143 9.97 4.09 0.89
C VAL A 143 8.49 3.77 0.76
N VAL A 144 7.65 4.52 1.47
CA VAL A 144 6.20 4.46 1.30
C VAL A 144 5.73 5.74 0.64
N ASN A 145 5.08 5.59 -0.50
CA ASN A 145 4.40 6.68 -1.21
C ASN A 145 3.00 6.87 -0.61
N VAL A 146 2.80 7.99 0.07
CA VAL A 146 1.50 8.45 0.53
C VAL A 146 1.04 9.56 -0.41
N GLN A 147 -0.16 9.43 -0.96
CA GLN A 147 -0.70 10.42 -1.89
C GLN A 147 -0.92 11.77 -1.20
N GLY A 148 -0.54 12.87 -1.87
CA GLY A 148 -0.61 14.23 -1.32
C GLY A 148 -2.04 14.78 -1.12
N ASP A 149 -3.05 13.97 -1.39
CA ASP A 149 -4.48 14.26 -1.28
C ASP A 149 -5.22 13.36 -0.27
N GLU A 150 -4.49 12.64 0.57
CA GLU A 150 -5.05 11.77 1.61
C GLU A 150 -4.79 12.33 3.03
N PRO A 151 -5.41 13.46 3.43
CA PRO A 151 -5.16 14.07 4.74
C PRO A 151 -5.63 13.24 5.92
N LEU A 152 -6.43 12.20 5.67
CA LEU A 152 -6.97 11.27 6.67
C LEU A 152 -6.34 9.89 6.60
N ILE A 153 -5.20 9.73 5.91
CA ILE A 153 -4.50 8.45 5.82
C ILE A 153 -4.26 7.84 7.21
N ASP A 154 -4.50 6.54 7.36
CA ASP A 154 -4.22 5.85 8.62
C ASP A 154 -2.71 5.57 8.75
N PRO A 155 -2.04 6.06 9.80
CA PRO A 155 -0.64 5.74 10.08
C PRO A 155 -0.37 4.23 10.22
N ALA A 156 -1.35 3.46 10.72
CA ALA A 156 -1.21 2.01 10.84
C ALA A 156 -1.13 1.34 9.45
N LEU A 157 -1.87 1.85 8.47
CA LEU A 157 -1.80 1.36 7.09
C LEU A 157 -0.43 1.66 6.45
N ILE A 158 0.15 2.82 6.73
CA ILE A 158 1.51 3.16 6.28
C ILE A 158 2.52 2.15 6.83
N ASN A 159 2.44 1.85 8.13
CA ASN A 159 3.30 0.86 8.77
C ASN A 159 3.10 -0.53 8.18
N ALA A 160 1.85 -0.96 7.97
CA ALA A 160 1.54 -2.27 7.43
C ALA A 160 2.11 -2.48 6.02
N VAL A 161 2.03 -1.46 5.15
CA VAL A 161 2.58 -1.51 3.79
C VAL A 161 4.11 -1.58 3.82
N ALA A 162 4.78 -0.82 4.70
CA ALA A 162 6.23 -0.86 4.85
C ALA A 162 6.70 -2.23 5.37
N ASN A 163 6.10 -2.72 6.45
CA ASN A 163 6.47 -3.97 7.09
C ASN A 163 6.27 -5.16 6.15
N LEU A 164 5.12 -5.20 5.43
CA LEU A 164 4.86 -6.25 4.45
C LEU A 164 5.97 -6.34 3.40
N LEU A 165 6.47 -5.21 2.89
CA LEU A 165 7.55 -5.22 1.90
C LEU A 165 8.87 -5.74 2.49
N GLY A 166 9.13 -5.46 3.76
CA GLY A 166 10.27 -6.01 4.46
C GLY A 166 10.21 -7.52 4.63
N GLU A 167 9.05 -8.06 4.95
CA GLU A 167 8.80 -9.49 5.11
C GLU A 167 8.81 -10.24 3.76
N ARG A 168 8.71 -9.53 2.63
CA ARG A 168 8.57 -10.09 1.29
C ARG A 168 9.77 -9.72 0.40
N PRO A 169 10.95 -10.36 0.60
CA PRO A 169 12.15 -10.09 -0.23
C PRO A 169 11.95 -10.47 -1.71
N ASP A 170 10.96 -11.31 -2.01
CA ASP A 170 10.56 -11.70 -3.37
C ASP A 170 9.73 -10.62 -4.09
N CYS A 171 9.31 -9.55 -3.39
CA CYS A 171 8.54 -8.45 -3.94
C CYS A 171 9.38 -7.16 -4.00
N VAL A 172 9.21 -6.40 -5.09
CA VAL A 172 9.84 -5.09 -5.26
C VAL A 172 8.97 -3.95 -4.77
N MET A 173 7.68 -4.25 -4.57
CA MET A 173 6.64 -3.29 -4.23
C MET A 173 5.61 -3.92 -3.32
N SER A 174 4.98 -3.12 -2.48
CA SER A 174 3.80 -3.47 -1.69
C SER A 174 2.70 -2.45 -1.88
N THR A 175 1.46 -2.86 -1.60
CA THR A 175 0.28 -2.01 -1.61
C THR A 175 -0.75 -2.56 -0.64
N ALA A 176 -1.96 -1.97 -0.61
CA ALA A 176 -3.05 -2.42 0.23
C ALA A 176 -4.34 -2.65 -0.55
N ALA A 177 -5.23 -3.42 0.06
CA ALA A 177 -6.59 -3.63 -0.44
C ALA A 177 -7.55 -3.86 0.73
N HIS A 178 -8.84 -3.59 0.52
CA HIS A 178 -9.91 -3.94 1.46
C HIS A 178 -11.08 -4.59 0.72
N SER A 179 -11.93 -5.28 1.48
CA SER A 179 -13.12 -5.94 0.93
C SER A 179 -14.11 -4.94 0.36
N ILE A 180 -14.74 -5.28 -0.77
CA ILE A 180 -15.87 -4.54 -1.35
C ILE A 180 -17.16 -5.12 -0.76
N ASP A 181 -17.96 -4.27 -0.15
CA ASP A 181 -19.23 -4.65 0.45
C ASP A 181 -20.43 -4.42 -0.50
N ARG A 182 -20.38 -3.39 -1.33
CA ARG A 182 -21.51 -2.99 -2.18
C ARG A 182 -21.29 -3.39 -3.64
N GLN A 183 -22.28 -4.00 -4.26
CA GLN A 183 -22.25 -4.34 -5.68
C GLN A 183 -21.98 -3.11 -6.58
N ALA A 184 -22.54 -1.96 -6.24
CA ALA A 184 -22.31 -0.72 -6.97
C ALA A 184 -20.83 -0.33 -7.04
N ASP A 185 -20.06 -0.54 -5.94
CA ASP A 185 -18.62 -0.28 -5.92
C ASP A 185 -17.85 -1.32 -6.74
N PHE A 186 -18.29 -2.58 -6.74
CA PHE A 186 -17.67 -3.62 -7.56
C PHE A 186 -17.81 -3.34 -9.06
N LEU A 187 -18.97 -2.83 -9.49
CA LEU A 187 -19.26 -2.50 -10.89
C LEU A 187 -18.69 -1.14 -11.33
N ASN A 188 -18.30 -0.28 -10.37
CA ASN A 188 -17.80 1.06 -10.66
C ASN A 188 -16.37 1.00 -11.25
N PRO A 189 -16.12 1.51 -12.47
CA PRO A 189 -14.79 1.50 -13.08
C PRO A 189 -13.79 2.46 -12.39
N ASN A 190 -14.25 3.40 -11.56
CA ASN A 190 -13.38 4.23 -10.75
C ASN A 190 -12.86 3.53 -9.49
N VAL A 191 -13.48 2.43 -9.10
CA VAL A 191 -13.01 1.53 -8.05
C VAL A 191 -12.12 0.47 -8.70
N VAL A 192 -10.82 0.50 -8.42
CA VAL A 192 -9.87 -0.49 -8.93
C VAL A 192 -9.99 -1.77 -8.10
N LYS A 193 -10.17 -2.90 -8.77
CA LYS A 193 -10.18 -4.23 -8.16
C LYS A 193 -8.80 -4.86 -8.24
N VAL A 194 -8.49 -5.76 -7.32
CA VAL A 194 -7.28 -6.58 -7.34
C VAL A 194 -7.61 -8.03 -7.03
N VAL A 195 -6.98 -8.95 -7.75
CA VAL A 195 -7.03 -10.39 -7.48
C VAL A 195 -5.65 -10.86 -7.04
N LEU A 196 -5.63 -11.79 -6.08
CA LEU A 196 -4.42 -12.21 -5.36
C LEU A 196 -4.18 -13.70 -5.51
N ASP A 197 -2.92 -14.10 -5.38
CA ASP A 197 -2.54 -15.49 -5.12
C ASP A 197 -2.69 -15.85 -3.62
N ALA A 198 -2.45 -17.13 -3.28
CA ALA A 198 -2.53 -17.63 -1.91
C ALA A 198 -1.51 -16.99 -0.94
N ARG A 199 -0.50 -16.30 -1.46
CA ARG A 199 0.52 -15.58 -0.68
C ARG A 199 0.24 -14.08 -0.60
N HIS A 200 -0.96 -13.65 -0.99
CA HIS A 200 -1.36 -12.25 -1.12
C HIS A 200 -0.44 -11.45 -2.06
N THR A 201 0.01 -12.08 -3.15
CA THR A 201 0.70 -11.37 -4.22
C THR A 201 -0.32 -10.99 -5.29
N ALA A 202 -0.26 -9.77 -5.80
CA ALA A 202 -1.18 -9.33 -6.85
C ALA A 202 -0.98 -10.16 -8.14
N LEU A 203 -2.06 -10.73 -8.65
CA LEU A 203 -2.12 -11.36 -9.95
C LEU A 203 -2.47 -10.35 -11.03
N TYR A 204 -3.45 -9.48 -10.76
CA TYR A 204 -3.86 -8.41 -11.68
C TYR A 204 -4.66 -7.32 -10.95
N PHE A 205 -4.57 -6.09 -11.48
CA PHE A 205 -5.40 -4.95 -11.09
C PHE A 205 -6.27 -4.57 -12.28
N SER A 206 -7.55 -4.25 -12.06
CA SER A 206 -8.44 -3.84 -13.14
C SER A 206 -9.54 -2.89 -12.69
N ARG A 207 -9.95 -2.03 -13.62
CA ARG A 207 -11.19 -1.24 -13.50
C ARG A 207 -12.42 -2.09 -13.77
N ALA A 208 -12.27 -3.19 -14.52
CA ALA A 208 -13.33 -4.17 -14.73
C ALA A 208 -13.71 -4.88 -13.42
N PRO A 209 -14.93 -5.41 -13.30
CA PRO A 209 -15.33 -6.24 -12.16
C PRO A 209 -14.63 -7.60 -12.22
N ILE A 210 -13.55 -7.74 -11.44
CA ILE A 210 -12.78 -8.99 -11.28
C ILE A 210 -12.74 -9.41 -9.80
N PRO A 211 -12.72 -10.76 -9.52
CA PRO A 211 -12.91 -11.88 -10.46
C PRO A 211 -14.32 -11.96 -10.98
N ALA A 212 -14.51 -12.62 -12.14
CA ALA A 212 -15.84 -12.94 -12.65
C ALA A 212 -16.39 -14.19 -11.93
N ALA A 213 -17.51 -14.04 -11.23
CA ALA A 213 -18.17 -15.14 -10.54
C ALA A 213 -19.16 -15.84 -11.51
N ARG A 214 -18.71 -16.91 -12.16
CA ARG A 214 -19.46 -17.63 -13.21
C ARG A 214 -20.88 -17.99 -12.80
N ASP A 215 -21.03 -18.59 -11.61
CA ASP A 215 -22.30 -19.12 -11.13
C ASP A 215 -23.20 -18.06 -10.46
N PHE A 216 -22.70 -16.82 -10.34
CA PHE A 216 -23.39 -15.66 -9.75
C PHE A 216 -23.46 -14.49 -10.73
N ALA A 217 -23.58 -14.76 -12.04
CA ALA A 217 -23.57 -13.73 -13.07
C ALA A 217 -24.60 -12.61 -12.76
N GLY A 218 -24.12 -11.37 -12.62
CA GLY A 218 -24.95 -10.20 -12.30
C GLY A 218 -25.40 -10.08 -10.85
N GLN A 219 -24.93 -10.95 -9.95
CA GLN A 219 -25.27 -10.93 -8.52
C GLN A 219 -24.00 -10.73 -7.66
N ALA A 220 -24.18 -10.14 -6.47
CA ALA A 220 -23.15 -10.06 -5.46
C ALA A 220 -23.08 -11.41 -4.70
N TRP A 221 -22.15 -12.30 -5.09
CA TRP A 221 -22.03 -13.63 -4.47
C TRP A 221 -21.78 -13.57 -2.96
N TRP A 222 -21.14 -12.51 -2.48
CA TRP A 222 -20.88 -12.31 -1.04
C TRP A 222 -22.13 -11.90 -0.25
N GLU A 223 -23.19 -11.41 -0.91
CA GLU A 223 -24.49 -11.12 -0.33
C GLU A 223 -25.43 -12.34 -0.40
N ALA A 224 -25.18 -13.25 -1.34
CA ALA A 224 -26.00 -14.43 -1.59
C ALA A 224 -25.66 -15.64 -0.68
N GLY A 225 -24.99 -15.42 0.46
CA GLY A 225 -24.62 -16.49 1.39
C GLY A 225 -23.50 -17.41 0.89
N SER A 226 -22.73 -16.99 -0.10
CA SER A 226 -21.56 -17.71 -0.58
C SER A 226 -20.45 -17.75 0.46
N MET A 227 -19.74 -18.89 0.57
CA MET A 227 -18.52 -19.04 1.37
C MET A 227 -17.27 -18.50 0.64
N LEU A 228 -17.41 -17.99 -0.58
CA LEU A 228 -16.30 -17.41 -1.34
C LEU A 228 -15.90 -16.04 -0.78
N PRO A 229 -14.62 -15.67 -0.86
CA PRO A 229 -14.15 -14.39 -0.36
C PRO A 229 -14.78 -13.23 -1.15
N LYS A 230 -14.94 -12.08 -0.47
CA LYS A 230 -15.39 -10.83 -1.10
C LYS A 230 -14.36 -10.35 -2.13
N PRO A 231 -14.79 -9.63 -3.18
CA PRO A 231 -13.85 -8.97 -4.06
C PRO A 231 -13.07 -7.88 -3.31
N LEU A 232 -11.87 -7.57 -3.78
CA LEU A 232 -10.98 -6.61 -3.13
C LEU A 232 -10.88 -5.32 -3.94
N ARG A 233 -11.03 -4.19 -3.23
CA ARG A 233 -10.72 -2.85 -3.73
C ARG A 233 -9.28 -2.52 -3.40
N HIS A 234 -8.52 -2.14 -4.41
CA HIS A 234 -7.16 -1.62 -4.27
C HIS A 234 -7.15 -0.23 -3.59
N VAL A 235 -6.17 -0.01 -2.73
CA VAL A 235 -5.90 1.27 -2.06
C VAL A 235 -4.61 1.85 -2.62
N GLY A 236 -4.63 3.12 -3.05
CA GLY A 236 -3.55 3.80 -3.76
C GLY A 236 -2.32 4.16 -2.91
N ILE A 237 -2.00 3.38 -1.88
CA ILE A 237 -0.77 3.50 -1.11
C ILE A 237 0.24 2.45 -1.57
N TYR A 238 1.53 2.83 -1.66
CA TYR A 238 2.55 1.93 -2.19
C TYR A 238 3.84 1.99 -1.39
N GLY A 239 4.37 0.82 -1.04
CA GLY A 239 5.75 0.65 -0.62
C GLY A 239 6.64 0.27 -1.80
N TYR A 240 7.86 0.78 -1.84
CA TYR A 240 8.85 0.48 -2.86
C TYR A 240 10.20 0.17 -2.23
N ARG A 241 10.95 -0.78 -2.84
CA ARG A 241 12.40 -0.80 -2.67
C ARG A 241 13.00 0.32 -3.51
N VAL A 242 13.88 1.12 -2.92
CA VAL A 242 14.44 2.32 -3.58
C VAL A 242 15.15 1.96 -4.88
N GLY A 243 15.93 0.87 -4.92
CA GLY A 243 16.60 0.41 -6.14
C GLY A 243 15.62 0.14 -7.28
N PHE A 244 14.48 -0.50 -6.99
CA PHE A 244 13.43 -0.70 -8.00
C PHE A 244 12.78 0.62 -8.41
N LEU A 245 12.45 1.49 -7.46
CA LEU A 245 11.82 2.78 -7.76
C LEU A 245 12.70 3.66 -8.66
N ARG A 246 14.03 3.60 -8.52
CA ARG A 246 14.96 4.29 -9.42
C ARG A 246 14.97 3.71 -10.85
N GLN A 247 14.74 2.41 -11.00
CA GLN A 247 14.65 1.75 -12.30
C GLN A 247 13.30 2.01 -12.98
N PHE A 248 12.24 2.22 -12.20
CA PHE A 248 10.86 2.29 -12.68
C PHE A 248 10.65 3.28 -13.84
N PRO A 249 11.22 4.52 -13.83
CA PRO A 249 11.11 5.46 -14.94
C PRO A 249 11.71 4.97 -16.27
N SER A 250 12.66 4.03 -16.22
CA SER A 250 13.30 3.45 -17.41
C SER A 250 12.53 2.27 -18.02
N LEU A 251 11.56 1.73 -17.29
CA LEU A 251 10.73 0.62 -17.78
C LEU A 251 9.72 1.14 -18.81
N PRO A 252 9.66 0.56 -20.02
CA PRO A 252 8.64 0.91 -21.00
C PRO A 252 7.23 0.74 -20.44
N GLN A 253 6.33 1.66 -20.81
CA GLN A 253 4.93 1.55 -20.43
C GLN A 253 4.30 0.25 -20.97
N ALA A 254 3.54 -0.43 -20.12
CA ALA A 254 2.83 -1.63 -20.51
C ALA A 254 1.54 -1.30 -21.29
N PRO A 255 1.16 -2.09 -22.31
CA PRO A 255 -0.11 -1.87 -23.02
C PRO A 255 -1.32 -1.84 -22.06
N MET A 256 -1.36 -2.75 -21.07
CA MET A 256 -2.43 -2.80 -20.09
C MET A 256 -2.43 -1.57 -19.14
N GLU A 257 -1.26 -1.04 -18.80
CA GLU A 257 -1.14 0.20 -18.05
C GLU A 257 -1.81 1.37 -18.78
N GLN A 258 -1.59 1.47 -20.10
CA GLN A 258 -2.20 2.52 -20.92
C GLN A 258 -3.71 2.35 -21.03
N LEU A 259 -4.19 1.12 -21.26
CA LEU A 259 -5.62 0.80 -21.40
C LEU A 259 -6.40 1.06 -20.10
N GLU A 260 -5.87 0.60 -18.98
CA GLU A 260 -6.52 0.69 -17.67
C GLU A 260 -6.18 2.01 -16.94
N SER A 261 -5.18 2.76 -17.41
CA SER A 261 -4.60 3.93 -16.71
C SER A 261 -4.22 3.56 -15.26
N LEU A 262 -3.49 2.44 -15.11
CA LEU A 262 -3.05 1.88 -13.83
C LEU A 262 -1.54 1.62 -13.90
N GLU A 263 -0.75 2.52 -13.31
CA GLU A 263 0.72 2.52 -13.38
C GLU A 263 1.35 1.24 -12.79
N GLN A 264 0.74 0.65 -11.75
CA GLN A 264 1.21 -0.58 -11.13
C GLN A 264 1.16 -1.81 -12.06
N LEU A 265 0.41 -1.76 -13.15
CA LEU A 265 0.42 -2.84 -14.16
C LEU A 265 1.74 -2.93 -14.90
N ARG A 266 2.54 -1.84 -14.98
CA ARG A 266 3.90 -1.87 -15.51
C ARG A 266 4.79 -2.81 -14.70
N VAL A 267 4.66 -2.80 -13.38
CA VAL A 267 5.41 -3.69 -12.48
C VAL A 267 5.16 -5.15 -12.81
N LEU A 268 3.87 -5.54 -12.91
CA LEU A 268 3.47 -6.90 -13.23
C LEU A 268 3.87 -7.31 -14.65
N TRP A 269 3.73 -6.40 -15.63
CA TRP A 269 4.09 -6.63 -17.02
C TRP A 269 5.58 -7.01 -17.19
N HIS A 270 6.46 -6.36 -16.42
CA HIS A 270 7.89 -6.64 -16.43
C HIS A 270 8.29 -7.81 -15.52
N GLY A 271 7.33 -8.61 -15.05
CA GLY A 271 7.58 -9.83 -14.28
C GLY A 271 7.94 -9.61 -12.82
N HIS A 272 7.80 -8.38 -12.31
CA HIS A 272 8.00 -8.09 -10.90
C HIS A 272 6.74 -8.38 -10.08
N ARG A 273 6.92 -8.51 -8.76
CA ARG A 273 5.85 -8.89 -7.83
C ARG A 273 5.48 -7.75 -6.91
N ILE A 274 4.17 -7.67 -6.61
CA ILE A 274 3.58 -6.70 -5.69
C ILE A 274 2.90 -7.46 -4.56
N ALA A 275 3.36 -7.28 -3.32
CA ALA A 275 2.69 -7.81 -2.13
C ALA A 275 1.48 -6.93 -1.76
N VAL A 276 0.40 -7.52 -1.30
CA VAL A 276 -0.84 -6.79 -0.96
C VAL A 276 -1.24 -7.04 0.48
N HIS A 277 -1.27 -5.97 1.28
CA HIS A 277 -1.83 -6.00 2.63
C HIS A 277 -3.36 -5.91 2.55
N ILE A 278 -4.07 -6.84 3.19
CA ILE A 278 -5.53 -6.78 3.29
C ILE A 278 -5.88 -6.08 4.61
N THR A 279 -6.40 -4.86 4.51
CA THR A 279 -6.88 -4.10 5.68
C THR A 279 -8.35 -4.38 5.96
N GLY A 280 -8.72 -4.37 7.24
CA GLY A 280 -10.13 -4.50 7.68
C GLY A 280 -10.97 -3.28 7.39
N ASP A 281 -10.35 -2.10 7.39
CA ASP A 281 -11.03 -0.81 7.26
C ASP A 281 -10.81 -0.18 5.89
N ALA A 282 -11.83 0.53 5.40
CA ALA A 282 -11.68 1.38 4.23
C ALA A 282 -10.72 2.54 4.55
N PRO A 283 -9.85 2.93 3.61
CA PRO A 283 -8.96 4.08 3.81
C PRO A 283 -9.76 5.35 4.06
N GLY A 284 -9.14 6.34 4.69
CA GLY A 284 -9.71 7.66 4.89
C GLY A 284 -10.16 8.32 3.58
N LEU A 285 -10.91 9.40 3.71
CA LEU A 285 -11.41 10.16 2.57
C LEU A 285 -10.26 10.87 1.83
N GLY A 286 -10.02 10.50 0.57
CA GLY A 286 -9.20 11.27 -0.35
C GLY A 286 -9.92 12.55 -0.82
N VAL A 287 -9.18 13.59 -1.10
CA VAL A 287 -9.69 14.89 -1.53
C VAL A 287 -9.39 15.10 -3.01
N ASP A 288 -10.35 14.86 -3.89
CA ASP A 288 -10.22 15.02 -5.33
C ASP A 288 -11.07 16.14 -5.92
N THR A 289 -12.16 16.48 -5.26
CA THR A 289 -13.14 17.49 -5.69
C THR A 289 -13.29 18.59 -4.63
N PRO A 290 -13.88 19.75 -4.98
CA PRO A 290 -14.25 20.78 -4.00
C PRO A 290 -15.15 20.24 -2.88
N GLU A 291 -16.06 19.32 -3.20
CA GLU A 291 -16.98 18.69 -2.23
C GLU A 291 -16.21 17.82 -1.24
N ASP A 292 -15.18 17.09 -1.69
CA ASP A 292 -14.30 16.32 -0.83
C ASP A 292 -13.52 17.25 0.12
N LEU A 293 -13.02 18.38 -0.41
CA LEU A 293 -12.32 19.38 0.39
C LEU A 293 -13.20 19.94 1.51
N GLU A 294 -14.46 20.25 1.22
CA GLU A 294 -15.40 20.73 2.24
C GLU A 294 -15.72 19.66 3.28
N ARG A 295 -15.79 18.39 2.86
CA ARG A 295 -15.93 17.26 3.80
C ARG A 295 -14.72 17.12 4.70
N ALA A 296 -13.52 17.18 4.12
CA ALA A 296 -12.26 17.13 4.89
C ALA A 296 -12.17 18.29 5.89
N ARG A 297 -12.49 19.52 5.48
CA ARG A 297 -12.48 20.70 6.36
C ARG A 297 -13.34 20.53 7.62
N LYS A 298 -14.47 19.83 7.50
CA LYS A 298 -15.35 19.57 8.66
C LYS A 298 -14.74 18.64 9.71
N LEU A 299 -13.80 17.77 9.30
CA LEU A 299 -13.14 16.81 10.18
C LEU A 299 -11.91 17.39 10.89
N PHE A 300 -11.42 18.55 10.45
CA PHE A 300 -10.28 19.25 11.05
C PHE A 300 -10.66 20.53 11.83
N ARG A 301 -11.95 20.67 12.20
CA ARG A 301 -12.48 21.76 13.03
C ARG A 301 -12.29 21.51 14.51
#